data_379eb66a9a056c4886d386bfc746183d
#
_entry.id   379eb66a9a056c4886d386bfc746183d
#
_cell.length_a   1.000
_cell.length_b   1.000
_cell.length_c   1.000
_cell.angle_alpha   90.00
_cell.angle_beta   90.00
_cell.angle_gamma   90.00
#
_symmetry.space_group_name_H-M   'P 1'
#
loop_
_entity.id
_entity.type
_entity.pdbx_description
1 polymer ?
#
loop_
_entity_poly.entity_id
_entity_poly.type
_entity_poly.pdbx_seq_one_letter_code
_entity_poly.pdbx_strand_id
1 'polypeptide(L)'
;IILDEVNVRAIEYATDSAQLVRRSAKANFKKLGARLGKQMKAAAAAIAALDSATVGSLLSAGFVEIDLEGVATRIDAQELEIISEEVGGWLVAQEGSITVALDSQLTPELLEQGYARELVRCVQSLRKKADLALTDRIRVEYAVSPPVAAAIAKHGEYICSEVLALSLMAEGAPTGEASEGFEIAGEAAQLAISRA
;
A
#
# COMPACT_ATOMS: atom_id res chain seq x y z
N ILE A 1 8.81 -9.08 12.87
CA ILE A 1 7.97 -8.07 13.57
C ILE A 1 7.46 -7.01 12.58
N ILE A 2 8.30 -6.14 11.95
CA ILE A 2 7.80 -5.10 11.04
C ILE A 2 7.04 -5.70 9.85
N LEU A 3 7.58 -6.74 9.21
CA LEU A 3 6.94 -7.41 8.07
C LEU A 3 5.53 -7.90 8.40
N ASP A 4 5.37 -8.48 9.57
CA ASP A 4 4.09 -9.04 10.03
C ASP A 4 3.10 -7.94 10.39
N GLU A 5 3.58 -6.89 11.09
CA GLU A 5 2.74 -5.77 11.53
C GLU A 5 2.18 -4.95 10.36
N VAL A 6 3.00 -4.70 9.32
CA VAL A 6 2.57 -3.93 8.15
C VAL A 6 2.14 -4.83 6.98
N ASN A 7 2.11 -6.14 7.19
CA ASN A 7 1.65 -7.14 6.23
C ASN A 7 2.34 -7.05 4.86
N VAL A 8 3.67 -6.93 4.85
CA VAL A 8 4.48 -6.95 3.64
C VAL A 8 5.41 -8.16 3.64
N ARG A 9 5.84 -8.62 2.46
CA ARG A 9 6.68 -9.81 2.31
C ARG A 9 8.16 -9.53 2.52
N ALA A 10 8.61 -8.37 2.12
CA ALA A 10 10.02 -7.98 2.19
C ALA A 10 10.15 -6.50 2.48
N ILE A 11 11.28 -6.12 3.07
CA ILE A 11 11.73 -4.74 3.21
C ILE A 11 13.09 -4.66 2.53
N GLU A 12 13.21 -3.75 1.59
CA GLU A 12 14.46 -3.44 0.91
C GLU A 12 14.90 -2.03 1.30
N TYR A 13 16.20 -1.87 1.54
CA TYR A 13 16.78 -0.58 1.84
C TYR A 13 17.36 0.00 0.55
N ALA A 14 16.74 1.04 0.03
CA ALA A 14 17.25 1.77 -1.12
C ALA A 14 18.13 2.93 -0.66
N THR A 15 19.33 3.03 -1.20
CA THR A 15 20.23 4.18 -1.01
C THR A 15 19.88 5.34 -1.92
N ASP A 16 19.14 5.07 -3.00
CA ASP A 16 18.69 6.07 -3.98
C ASP A 16 17.16 5.99 -4.14
N SER A 17 16.47 7.04 -3.72
CA SER A 17 15.02 7.17 -3.87
C SER A 17 14.59 7.68 -5.27
N ALA A 18 15.53 8.01 -6.15
CA ALA A 18 15.22 8.57 -7.47
C ALA A 18 14.46 7.60 -8.38
N GLN A 19 14.56 6.29 -8.14
CA GLN A 19 13.84 5.26 -8.89
C GLN A 19 12.39 5.07 -8.41
N LEU A 20 12.08 5.50 -7.20
CA LEU A 20 10.78 5.31 -6.55
C LEU A 20 9.86 6.52 -6.70
N VAL A 21 10.45 7.70 -6.87
CA VAL A 21 9.72 8.96 -6.94
C VAL A 21 10.25 9.81 -8.08
N ARG A 22 9.41 10.15 -9.01
CA ARG A 22 9.70 11.18 -10.01
C ARG A 22 9.41 12.54 -9.39
N ARG A 23 10.48 13.29 -9.11
CA ARG A 23 10.35 14.64 -8.60
C ARG A 23 10.45 15.65 -9.73
N SER A 24 9.55 16.63 -9.73
CA SER A 24 9.62 17.79 -10.60
C SER A 24 9.47 19.06 -9.75
N ALA A 25 9.98 20.17 -10.24
CA ALA A 25 9.88 21.44 -9.56
C ALA A 25 9.13 22.46 -10.43
N LYS A 26 8.28 23.27 -9.80
CA LYS A 26 7.65 24.43 -10.42
C LYS A 26 8.08 25.68 -9.69
N ALA A 27 8.26 26.77 -10.43
CA ALA A 27 8.59 28.05 -9.86
C ALA A 27 7.39 28.64 -9.10
N ASN A 28 7.58 29.05 -7.86
CA ASN A 28 6.56 29.82 -7.13
C ASN A 28 6.62 31.29 -7.57
N PHE A 29 5.71 31.67 -8.45
CA PHE A 29 5.66 33.01 -9.04
C PHE A 29 5.49 34.12 -8.02
N LYS A 30 4.81 33.88 -6.91
CA LYS A 30 4.61 34.86 -5.86
C LYS A 30 5.92 35.18 -5.13
N LYS A 31 6.77 34.19 -4.91
CA LYS A 31 8.03 34.32 -4.19
C LYS A 31 9.16 34.81 -5.11
N LEU A 32 9.28 34.21 -6.31
CA LEU A 32 10.34 34.50 -7.26
C LEU A 32 10.08 35.77 -8.10
N GLY A 33 8.83 36.11 -8.34
CA GLY A 33 8.46 37.19 -9.26
C GLY A 33 9.05 38.56 -8.88
N ALA A 34 9.05 38.90 -7.58
CA ALA A 34 9.62 40.14 -7.09
C ALA A 34 11.14 40.22 -7.26
N ARG A 35 11.84 39.08 -7.18
CA ARG A 35 13.30 38.99 -7.28
C ARG A 35 13.80 38.90 -8.71
N LEU A 36 13.12 38.08 -9.55
CA LEU A 36 13.58 37.77 -10.91
C LEU A 36 12.95 38.67 -12.00
N GLY A 37 11.82 39.31 -11.73
CA GLY A 37 11.20 40.27 -12.64
C GLY A 37 11.07 39.75 -14.09
N LYS A 38 11.80 40.41 -15.02
CA LYS A 38 11.76 40.04 -16.45
C LYS A 38 12.33 38.63 -16.75
N GLN A 39 13.22 38.14 -15.91
CA GLN A 39 13.86 36.81 -16.06
C GLN A 39 12.96 35.65 -15.54
N MET A 40 11.80 35.96 -14.95
CA MET A 40 10.90 34.97 -14.37
C MET A 40 10.50 33.88 -15.36
N LYS A 41 10.28 34.23 -16.63
CA LYS A 41 9.93 33.25 -17.68
C LYS A 41 11.07 32.27 -17.96
N ALA A 42 12.29 32.78 -18.06
CA ALA A 42 13.49 31.94 -18.25
C ALA A 42 13.74 31.06 -17.02
N ALA A 43 13.61 31.63 -15.82
CA ALA A 43 13.73 30.86 -14.58
C ALA A 43 12.70 29.75 -14.46
N ALA A 44 11.42 30.01 -14.78
CA ALA A 44 10.37 29.00 -14.75
C ALA A 44 10.65 27.85 -15.72
N ALA A 45 11.19 28.15 -16.92
CA ALA A 45 11.58 27.14 -17.89
C ALA A 45 12.78 26.31 -17.42
N ALA A 46 13.81 26.95 -16.86
CA ALA A 46 14.98 26.27 -16.33
C ALA A 46 14.61 25.37 -15.13
N ILE A 47 13.77 25.85 -14.22
CA ILE A 47 13.27 25.08 -13.07
C ILE A 47 12.45 23.87 -13.52
N ALA A 48 11.58 24.04 -14.50
CA ALA A 48 10.76 22.94 -15.04
C ALA A 48 11.59 21.89 -15.79
N ALA A 49 12.79 22.25 -16.26
CA ALA A 49 13.73 21.34 -16.93
C ALA A 49 14.66 20.57 -15.97
N LEU A 50 14.61 20.84 -14.66
CA LEU A 50 15.40 20.12 -13.67
C LEU A 50 14.97 18.66 -13.64
N ASP A 51 15.96 17.75 -13.67
CA ASP A 51 15.71 16.32 -13.51
C ASP A 51 15.40 15.93 -12.07
N SER A 52 14.85 14.74 -11.89
CA SER A 52 14.45 14.22 -10.58
C SER A 52 15.61 14.12 -9.58
N ALA A 53 16.83 13.83 -10.07
CA ALA A 53 18.02 13.72 -9.23
C ALA A 53 18.45 15.10 -8.70
N THR A 54 18.45 16.12 -9.56
CA THR A 54 18.72 17.52 -9.18
C THR A 54 17.69 18.06 -8.20
N VAL A 55 16.41 17.76 -8.41
CA VAL A 55 15.34 18.11 -7.46
C VAL A 55 15.52 17.37 -6.13
N GLY A 56 15.97 16.12 -6.15
CA GLY A 56 16.33 15.38 -4.93
C GLY A 56 17.47 16.03 -4.15
N SER A 57 18.53 16.44 -4.86
CA SER A 57 19.68 17.14 -4.28
C SER A 57 19.31 18.51 -3.72
N LEU A 58 18.43 19.24 -4.40
CA LEU A 58 17.86 20.49 -3.92
C LEU A 58 17.15 20.36 -2.55
N LEU A 59 16.39 19.28 -2.36
CA LEU A 59 15.70 19.02 -1.08
C LEU A 59 16.69 18.79 0.06
N SER A 60 17.84 18.18 -0.23
CA SER A 60 18.88 17.92 0.77
C SER A 60 19.76 19.16 1.04
N ALA A 61 20.12 19.90 -0.02
CA ALA A 61 20.97 21.08 0.07
C ALA A 61 20.22 22.38 0.46
N GLY A 62 18.89 22.38 0.25
CA GLY A 62 18.03 23.55 0.48
C GLY A 62 18.02 24.58 -0.66
N PHE A 63 18.85 24.42 -1.69
CA PHE A 63 18.93 25.32 -2.84
C PHE A 63 19.44 24.59 -4.10
N VAL A 64 19.23 25.21 -5.25
CA VAL A 64 19.82 24.84 -6.54
C VAL A 64 20.33 26.09 -7.25
N GLU A 65 21.39 25.93 -8.04
CA GLU A 65 21.88 26.97 -8.95
C GLU A 65 21.40 26.67 -10.37
N ILE A 66 20.74 27.65 -10.99
CA ILE A 66 20.30 27.57 -12.39
C ILE A 66 20.99 28.67 -13.19
N ASP A 67 21.27 28.38 -14.45
CA ASP A 67 21.80 29.40 -15.37
C ASP A 67 20.65 30.25 -15.94
N LEU A 68 20.70 31.52 -15.75
CA LEU A 68 19.78 32.48 -16.35
C LEU A 68 20.56 33.45 -17.24
N GLU A 69 20.56 33.17 -18.54
CA GLU A 69 21.22 34.01 -19.54
C GLU A 69 22.73 34.23 -19.27
N GLY A 70 23.42 33.17 -18.82
CA GLY A 70 24.85 33.19 -18.49
C GLY A 70 25.16 33.64 -17.06
N VAL A 71 24.17 33.83 -16.20
CA VAL A 71 24.34 34.19 -14.80
C VAL A 71 23.85 33.05 -13.91
N ALA A 72 24.76 32.47 -13.13
CA ALA A 72 24.39 31.49 -12.12
C ALA A 72 23.51 32.13 -11.04
N THR A 73 22.31 31.67 -10.94
CA THR A 73 21.28 32.23 -10.02
C THR A 73 20.86 31.16 -9.03
N ARG A 74 21.04 31.44 -7.76
CA ARG A 74 20.61 30.57 -6.66
C ARG A 74 19.10 30.68 -6.46
N ILE A 75 18.44 29.53 -6.38
CA ILE A 75 17.01 29.37 -6.08
C ILE A 75 16.90 28.49 -4.83
N ASP A 76 16.25 29.00 -3.81
CA ASP A 76 16.04 28.25 -2.57
C ASP A 76 14.81 27.31 -2.69
N ALA A 77 14.85 26.17 -2.00
CA ALA A 77 13.79 25.18 -2.05
C ALA A 77 12.41 25.75 -1.68
N GLN A 78 12.39 26.74 -0.79
CA GLN A 78 11.15 27.42 -0.36
C GLN A 78 10.52 28.29 -1.46
N GLU A 79 11.27 28.64 -2.51
CA GLU A 79 10.80 29.44 -3.65
C GLU A 79 10.21 28.56 -4.77
N LEU A 80 10.19 27.24 -4.56
CA LEU A 80 9.71 26.23 -5.50
C LEU A 80 8.52 25.48 -4.93
N GLU A 81 7.71 24.96 -5.83
CA GLU A 81 6.68 23.96 -5.56
C GLU A 81 7.21 22.62 -6.05
N ILE A 82 7.54 21.71 -5.13
CA ILE A 82 8.02 20.40 -5.45
C ILE A 82 6.82 19.48 -5.66
N ILE A 83 6.76 18.84 -6.81
CA ILE A 83 5.75 17.84 -7.16
C ILE A 83 6.44 16.49 -7.17
N SER A 84 5.94 15.58 -6.36
CA SER A 84 6.37 14.18 -6.33
C SER A 84 5.29 13.33 -6.99
N GLU A 85 5.63 12.66 -8.08
CA GLU A 85 4.77 11.73 -8.76
C GLU A 85 5.27 10.32 -8.48
N GLU A 86 4.35 9.43 -8.16
CA GLU A 86 4.64 8.01 -7.95
C GLU A 86 5.05 7.37 -9.28
N VAL A 87 6.11 6.59 -9.26
CA VAL A 87 6.61 5.89 -10.44
C VAL A 87 6.18 4.43 -10.38
N GLY A 88 5.38 4.02 -11.38
CA GLY A 88 5.23 2.61 -11.70
C GLY A 88 4.54 1.72 -10.65
N GLY A 89 3.52 2.24 -9.92
CA GLY A 89 2.74 1.40 -8.99
C GLY A 89 3.30 1.38 -7.55
N TRP A 90 4.18 2.32 -7.22
CA TRP A 90 4.66 2.55 -5.86
C TRP A 90 3.80 3.60 -5.16
N LEU A 91 3.34 3.31 -3.96
CA LEU A 91 2.77 4.30 -3.04
C LEU A 91 3.91 4.84 -2.16
N VAL A 92 4.14 6.14 -2.19
CA VAL A 92 5.28 6.75 -1.51
C VAL A 92 4.84 7.73 -0.44
N ALA A 93 5.40 7.58 0.76
CA ALA A 93 5.27 8.52 1.85
C ALA A 93 6.66 9.01 2.29
N GLN A 94 6.76 10.28 2.65
CA GLN A 94 8.00 10.88 3.14
C GLN A 94 7.74 11.68 4.41
N GLU A 95 8.59 11.45 5.40
CA GLU A 95 8.61 12.24 6.63
C GLU A 95 10.07 12.60 6.98
N GLY A 96 10.38 13.89 6.95
CA GLY A 96 11.75 14.39 7.12
C GLY A 96 12.70 13.82 6.08
N SER A 97 13.72 13.10 6.53
CA SER A 97 14.72 12.44 5.68
C SER A 97 14.36 10.99 5.33
N ILE A 98 13.25 10.47 5.87
CA ILE A 98 12.84 9.09 5.66
C ILE A 98 11.81 9.05 4.53
N THR A 99 12.08 8.23 3.52
CA THR A 99 11.12 7.93 2.45
C THR A 99 10.78 6.45 2.53
N VAL A 100 9.49 6.14 2.53
CA VAL A 100 8.96 4.77 2.47
C VAL A 100 8.17 4.62 1.19
N ALA A 101 8.44 3.56 0.45
CA ALA A 101 7.71 3.21 -0.76
C ALA A 101 7.11 1.81 -0.61
N LEU A 102 5.84 1.65 -0.95
CA LEU A 102 5.13 0.39 -0.96
C LEU A 102 4.80 0.02 -2.41
N ASP A 103 5.23 -1.16 -2.85
CA ASP A 103 4.76 -1.74 -4.11
C ASP A 103 3.29 -2.11 -3.97
N SER A 104 2.43 -1.44 -4.73
CA SER A 104 0.99 -1.63 -4.70
C SER A 104 0.48 -2.64 -5.74
N GLN A 105 1.39 -3.28 -6.49
CA GLN A 105 1.00 -4.27 -7.49
C GLN A 105 0.59 -5.58 -6.80
N LEU A 106 -0.69 -5.92 -6.93
CA LEU A 106 -1.23 -7.17 -6.42
C LEU A 106 -1.02 -8.29 -7.44
N THR A 107 -0.17 -9.24 -7.09
CA THR A 107 -0.05 -10.48 -7.87
C THR A 107 -1.22 -11.43 -7.56
N PRO A 108 -1.54 -12.40 -8.45
CA PRO A 108 -2.56 -13.41 -8.15
C PRO A 108 -2.32 -14.14 -6.82
N GLU A 109 -1.06 -14.44 -6.49
CA GLU A 109 -0.69 -15.09 -5.23
C GLU A 109 -0.95 -14.21 -4.00
N LEU A 110 -0.77 -12.89 -4.13
CA LEU A 110 -1.09 -11.94 -3.05
C LEU A 110 -2.61 -11.83 -2.84
N LEU A 111 -3.38 -11.84 -3.92
CA LEU A 111 -4.84 -11.86 -3.86
C LEU A 111 -5.35 -13.13 -3.16
N GLU A 112 -4.84 -14.31 -3.53
CA GLU A 112 -5.21 -15.57 -2.88
C GLU A 112 -4.90 -15.56 -1.38
N GLN A 113 -3.74 -15.04 -0.98
CA GLN A 113 -3.41 -14.87 0.43
C GLN A 113 -4.32 -13.85 1.12
N GLY A 114 -4.71 -12.80 0.43
CA GLY A 114 -5.68 -11.82 0.91
C GLY A 114 -7.02 -12.49 1.22
N TYR A 115 -7.54 -13.30 0.30
CA TYR A 115 -8.78 -14.07 0.52
C TYR A 115 -8.67 -15.01 1.74
N ALA A 116 -7.55 -15.72 1.89
CA ALA A 116 -7.35 -16.62 3.01
C ALA A 116 -7.35 -15.89 4.36
N ARG A 117 -6.68 -14.74 4.47
CA ARG A 117 -6.64 -13.92 5.69
C ARG A 117 -8.01 -13.31 6.02
N GLU A 118 -8.71 -12.84 5.00
CA GLU A 118 -10.05 -12.28 5.18
C GLU A 118 -11.03 -13.36 5.64
N LEU A 119 -10.94 -14.58 5.10
CA LEU A 119 -11.70 -15.72 5.57
C LEU A 119 -11.42 -16.03 7.06
N VAL A 120 -10.15 -16.05 7.46
CA VAL A 120 -9.75 -16.21 8.86
C VAL A 120 -10.43 -15.15 9.73
N ARG A 121 -10.41 -13.88 9.32
CA ARG A 121 -11.07 -12.78 10.03
C ARG A 121 -12.58 -13.02 10.17
N CYS A 122 -13.24 -13.46 9.10
CA CYS A 122 -14.69 -13.76 9.10
C CYS A 122 -15.02 -14.91 10.07
N VAL A 123 -14.25 -16.01 10.02
CA VAL A 123 -14.44 -17.15 10.92
C VAL A 123 -14.17 -16.75 12.39
N GLN A 124 -13.16 -15.94 12.67
CA GLN A 124 -12.92 -15.41 14.02
C GLN A 124 -14.09 -14.55 14.52
N SER A 125 -14.75 -13.81 13.63
CA SER A 125 -15.99 -13.07 13.97
C SER A 125 -17.12 -14.02 14.36
N LEU A 126 -17.32 -15.12 13.60
CA LEU A 126 -18.31 -16.14 13.93
C LEU A 126 -18.01 -16.84 15.27
N ARG A 127 -16.75 -17.15 15.56
CA ARG A 127 -16.32 -17.71 16.84
C ARG A 127 -16.75 -16.82 18.02
N LYS A 128 -16.54 -15.50 17.90
CA LYS A 128 -16.97 -14.52 18.91
C LYS A 128 -18.50 -14.50 19.05
N LYS A 129 -19.25 -14.56 17.94
CA LYS A 129 -20.72 -14.59 17.96
C LYS A 129 -21.29 -15.86 18.60
N ALA A 130 -20.61 -16.99 18.39
CA ALA A 130 -20.96 -18.27 19.00
C ALA A 130 -20.48 -18.42 20.46
N ASP A 131 -19.86 -17.38 21.04
CA ASP A 131 -19.27 -17.38 22.38
C ASP A 131 -18.34 -18.58 22.64
N LEU A 132 -17.50 -18.91 21.64
CA LEU A 132 -16.56 -20.02 21.72
C LEU A 132 -15.31 -19.61 22.51
N ALA A 133 -14.80 -20.54 23.33
CA ALA A 133 -13.51 -20.35 23.97
C ALA A 133 -12.37 -20.33 22.94
N LEU A 134 -11.24 -19.69 23.30
CA LEU A 134 -10.08 -19.58 22.41
C LEU A 134 -9.53 -20.96 21.99
N THR A 135 -9.69 -21.98 22.83
CA THR A 135 -9.18 -23.34 22.60
C THR A 135 -10.19 -24.26 21.91
N ASP A 136 -11.45 -23.85 21.74
CA ASP A 136 -12.46 -24.67 21.12
C ASP A 136 -12.11 -25.01 19.68
N ARG A 137 -12.24 -26.28 19.32
CA ARG A 137 -12.10 -26.76 17.94
C ARG A 137 -13.44 -26.60 17.22
N ILE A 138 -13.37 -26.28 15.92
CA ILE A 138 -14.57 -26.05 15.10
C ILE A 138 -14.52 -26.86 13.80
N ARG A 139 -15.68 -27.00 13.18
CA ARG A 139 -15.84 -27.33 11.75
C ARG A 139 -16.39 -26.09 11.07
N VAL A 140 -15.89 -25.82 9.87
CA VAL A 140 -16.32 -24.66 9.06
C VAL A 140 -16.98 -25.17 7.80
N GLU A 141 -18.20 -24.72 7.55
CA GLU A 141 -18.91 -24.90 6.29
C GLU A 141 -18.90 -23.57 5.52
N TYR A 142 -18.74 -23.65 4.20
CA TYR A 142 -18.68 -22.45 3.37
C TYR A 142 -19.34 -22.64 2.02
N ALA A 143 -19.97 -21.55 1.53
CA ALA A 143 -20.38 -21.34 0.16
C ALA A 143 -19.78 -20.01 -0.30
N VAL A 144 -18.85 -20.06 -1.24
CA VAL A 144 -18.05 -18.93 -1.68
C VAL A 144 -17.88 -18.92 -3.19
N SER A 145 -17.45 -17.81 -3.75
CA SER A 145 -17.12 -17.69 -5.16
C SER A 145 -15.90 -18.54 -5.55
N PRO A 146 -15.73 -18.90 -6.85
CA PRO A 146 -14.62 -19.71 -7.30
C PRO A 146 -13.23 -19.19 -6.94
N PRO A 147 -12.91 -17.88 -6.99
CA PRO A 147 -11.62 -17.35 -6.56
C PRO A 147 -11.32 -17.61 -5.08
N VAL A 148 -12.33 -17.41 -4.21
CA VAL A 148 -12.19 -17.67 -2.77
C VAL A 148 -12.06 -19.16 -2.49
N ALA A 149 -12.80 -20.02 -3.21
CA ALA A 149 -12.68 -21.47 -3.09
C ALA A 149 -11.28 -21.97 -3.49
N ALA A 150 -10.69 -21.41 -4.55
CA ALA A 150 -9.31 -21.71 -4.95
C ALA A 150 -8.30 -21.32 -3.86
N ALA A 151 -8.50 -20.17 -3.23
CA ALA A 151 -7.67 -19.73 -2.11
C ALA A 151 -7.79 -20.65 -0.90
N ILE A 152 -9.02 -21.11 -0.56
CA ILE A 152 -9.25 -22.08 0.51
C ILE A 152 -8.54 -23.39 0.21
N ALA A 153 -8.63 -23.90 -1.02
CA ALA A 153 -7.97 -25.16 -1.42
C ALA A 153 -6.45 -25.07 -1.28
N LYS A 154 -5.85 -23.92 -1.59
CA LYS A 154 -4.40 -23.70 -1.54
C LYS A 154 -3.88 -23.39 -0.12
N HIS A 155 -4.65 -22.66 0.67
CA HIS A 155 -4.25 -22.15 1.99
C HIS A 155 -5.03 -22.81 3.14
N GLY A 156 -5.68 -23.97 2.92
CA GLY A 156 -6.54 -24.61 3.90
C GLY A 156 -5.84 -24.97 5.21
N GLU A 157 -4.60 -25.44 5.17
CA GLU A 157 -3.80 -25.73 6.37
C GLU A 157 -3.57 -24.47 7.22
N TYR A 158 -3.19 -23.36 6.57
CA TYR A 158 -3.05 -22.07 7.23
C TYR A 158 -4.37 -21.62 7.89
N ILE A 159 -5.46 -21.65 7.14
CA ILE A 159 -6.78 -21.25 7.64
C ILE A 159 -7.18 -22.13 8.84
N CYS A 160 -7.07 -23.45 8.74
CA CYS A 160 -7.38 -24.36 9.84
C CYS A 160 -6.55 -24.08 11.09
N SER A 161 -5.27 -23.81 10.91
CA SER A 161 -4.36 -23.47 12.01
C SER A 161 -4.78 -22.18 12.73
N GLU A 162 -5.08 -21.12 11.98
CA GLU A 162 -5.43 -19.81 12.53
C GLU A 162 -6.79 -19.78 13.27
N VAL A 163 -7.75 -20.58 12.79
CA VAL A 163 -9.10 -20.60 13.38
C VAL A 163 -9.37 -21.84 14.22
N LEU A 164 -8.38 -22.72 14.43
CA LEU A 164 -8.51 -23.98 15.13
C LEU A 164 -9.61 -24.89 14.54
N ALA A 165 -9.73 -24.91 13.20
CA ALA A 165 -10.69 -25.76 12.51
C ALA A 165 -10.13 -27.17 12.29
N LEU A 166 -10.98 -28.18 12.44
CA LEU A 166 -10.69 -29.57 12.10
C LEU A 166 -11.00 -29.86 10.64
N SER A 167 -11.93 -29.11 10.04
CA SER A 167 -12.30 -29.26 8.64
C SER A 167 -12.86 -27.97 8.04
N LEU A 168 -12.67 -27.83 6.73
CA LEU A 168 -13.30 -26.83 5.88
C LEU A 168 -14.11 -27.60 4.83
N MET A 169 -15.42 -27.40 4.78
CA MET A 169 -16.31 -28.13 3.89
C MET A 169 -17.12 -27.18 3.02
N ALA A 170 -17.09 -27.42 1.71
CA ALA A 170 -17.90 -26.67 0.77
C ALA A 170 -19.34 -27.20 0.80
N GLU A 171 -20.30 -26.35 1.13
CA GLU A 171 -21.71 -26.68 1.22
C GLU A 171 -22.56 -25.62 0.50
N GLY A 172 -23.64 -26.06 -0.15
CA GLY A 172 -24.52 -25.14 -0.88
C GLY A 172 -25.32 -24.20 0.05
N ALA A 173 -25.56 -24.63 1.28
CA ALA A 173 -26.25 -23.88 2.32
C ALA A 173 -25.60 -24.17 3.68
N PRO A 174 -24.50 -23.46 4.03
CA PRO A 174 -23.80 -23.65 5.28
C PRO A 174 -24.69 -23.46 6.50
N THR A 175 -24.63 -24.41 7.44
CA THR A 175 -25.44 -24.39 8.68
C THR A 175 -24.55 -24.69 9.89
N GLY A 176 -24.87 -24.10 11.04
CA GLY A 176 -24.07 -24.31 12.25
C GLY A 176 -24.56 -23.53 13.44
N GLU A 177 -23.81 -23.56 14.53
CA GLU A 177 -24.09 -22.81 15.76
C GLU A 177 -24.08 -21.30 15.52
N ALA A 178 -23.24 -20.82 14.60
CA ALA A 178 -23.26 -19.48 14.04
C ALA A 178 -23.09 -19.52 12.53
N SER A 179 -23.90 -18.75 11.81
CA SER A 179 -23.80 -18.61 10.37
C SER A 179 -24.08 -17.17 9.95
N GLU A 180 -23.37 -16.70 8.92
CA GLU A 180 -23.50 -15.34 8.42
C GLU A 180 -22.98 -15.19 7.01
N GLY A 181 -23.56 -14.20 6.29
CA GLY A 181 -23.07 -13.73 5.01
C GLY A 181 -21.98 -12.67 5.19
N PHE A 182 -20.90 -12.82 4.45
CA PHE A 182 -19.78 -11.90 4.42
C PHE A 182 -19.47 -11.46 2.99
N GLU A 183 -18.69 -10.40 2.89
CA GLU A 183 -18.03 -9.99 1.67
C GLU A 183 -16.51 -10.13 1.87
N ILE A 184 -15.88 -10.92 1.02
CA ILE A 184 -14.43 -11.19 1.05
C ILE A 184 -13.82 -10.53 -0.19
N ALA A 185 -13.23 -9.34 -0.01
CA ALA A 185 -12.64 -8.53 -1.08
C ALA A 185 -13.57 -8.36 -2.31
N GLY A 186 -14.84 -8.04 -2.06
CA GLY A 186 -15.87 -7.85 -3.09
C GLY A 186 -16.61 -9.13 -3.50
N GLU A 187 -16.22 -10.30 -2.99
CA GLU A 187 -16.82 -11.59 -3.30
C GLU A 187 -17.78 -12.03 -2.19
N ALA A 188 -18.98 -12.45 -2.55
CA ALA A 188 -19.96 -12.93 -1.58
C ALA A 188 -19.54 -14.28 -0.99
N ALA A 189 -19.70 -14.43 0.32
CA ALA A 189 -19.38 -15.63 1.08
C ALA A 189 -20.45 -15.91 2.12
N GLN A 190 -20.91 -17.16 2.21
CA GLN A 190 -21.71 -17.67 3.31
C GLN A 190 -20.85 -18.60 4.14
N LEU A 191 -20.78 -18.35 5.43
CA LEU A 191 -19.95 -19.14 6.34
C LEU A 191 -20.78 -19.60 7.52
N ALA A 192 -20.54 -20.82 7.97
CA ALA A 192 -21.08 -21.33 9.21
C ALA A 192 -20.01 -22.09 10.00
N ILE A 193 -20.13 -22.08 11.31
CA ILE A 193 -19.27 -22.82 12.23
C ILE A 193 -20.07 -23.65 13.20
N SER A 194 -19.55 -24.81 13.53
CA SER A 194 -20.05 -25.67 14.60
C SER A 194 -18.88 -26.13 15.47
N ARG A 195 -19.11 -26.28 16.76
CA ARG A 195 -18.15 -26.89 17.66
C ARG A 195 -17.87 -28.33 17.23
N ALA A 196 -16.62 -28.76 17.33
CA ALA A 196 -16.17 -30.07 16.88
C ALA A 196 -16.29 -31.15 17.96
#